data_906376da1c7bf73c035495946341d60b
#
_entry.id   906376da1c7bf73c035495946341d60b
#
_cell.length_a   1.000
_cell.length_b   1.000
_cell.length_c   1.000
_cell.angle_alpha   90.00
_cell.angle_beta   90.00
_cell.angle_gamma   90.00
#
_symmetry.space_group_name_H-M   'P 1'
#
loop_
_entity.id
_entity.type
_entity.pdbx_description
1 polymer ?
#
loop_
_entity_poly.entity_id
_entity_poly.type
_entity_poly.pdbx_seq_one_letter_code
_entity_poly.pdbx_strand_id
1 'polypeptide(L)'
;DVYKRQSDELGVRDQPLAPVFAGLVVTGVDGHRPTPAWMAQRLRLAGIRSLGLLIDITNYVMLELGQPIHGYDLDKLRGGIHVRRAKAGERLTTLDSKNRELSPEDILITDDRGPIGLAGTMGGEETELTDDTVNVFIESANFAPISIARTARRHKLPSEASRRFERGVDPAVAPAAAARVAELLVELAGGKIEPVGQIIGSVVPRDEIAMPASLPATLMGVDYGADEVLDALRAIGCEVRVDGDTIYARPASWRPDLTSDVNLVEEVARLLDFDRIPAELPIAPAGRGFTREQRLRRQLADVLAATGCTEVMSYPFVSADDVATFGAPEADMQPAMKLANAMDATVPYLRTSMLPGLIGVAHRNVSRGLTDIAVFELGRVFRPVAGKQYGVDSLPPVGERPSDEVLAQLNDGLPPQPHYLGALLVGERASAQPGVRAVKFGWQDALELVH
;
A
#
# COMPACT_ATOMS: atom_id res chain seq x y z
N ASP A 1 -13.38 29.49 -24.88
CA ASP A 1 -12.20 28.67 -24.55
C ASP A 1 -12.38 28.04 -23.20
N VAL A 2 -12.85 26.77 -23.15
CA VAL A 2 -13.04 26.00 -21.92
C VAL A 2 -11.70 25.55 -21.36
N TYR A 3 -10.61 25.76 -22.10
CA TYR A 3 -9.27 25.25 -21.76
C TYR A 3 -8.23 26.36 -21.67
N LYS A 4 -7.51 26.41 -20.58
CA LYS A 4 -6.28 27.18 -20.43
C LYS A 4 -5.11 26.26 -20.03
N ARG A 5 -3.89 26.68 -20.31
CA ARG A 5 -2.64 25.92 -20.13
C ARG A 5 -2.46 25.44 -18.68
N GLN A 6 -1.84 24.27 -18.54
CA GLN A 6 -1.27 23.83 -17.29
C GLN A 6 -0.23 24.85 -16.81
N SER A 7 -0.31 25.27 -15.55
CA SER A 7 0.72 26.10 -14.94
C SER A 7 1.34 25.37 -13.75
N ASP A 8 2.66 25.18 -13.79
CA ASP A 8 3.45 24.79 -12.65
C ASP A 8 4.17 26.04 -12.13
N GLU A 9 3.49 26.82 -11.31
CA GLU A 9 4.03 28.08 -10.77
C GLU A 9 5.14 27.87 -9.73
N LEU A 10 5.34 26.63 -9.26
CA LEU A 10 6.30 26.37 -8.18
C LEU A 10 7.63 25.77 -8.63
N GLY A 11 7.83 25.53 -9.92
CA GLY A 11 9.12 25.11 -10.48
C GLY A 11 9.75 23.87 -9.83
N VAL A 12 8.98 23.08 -9.08
CA VAL A 12 9.48 21.95 -8.33
C VAL A 12 9.25 20.68 -9.09
N ARG A 13 10.29 20.23 -9.80
CA ARG A 13 10.45 18.94 -10.46
C ARG A 13 10.17 18.93 -11.94
N ASP A 14 11.10 18.37 -12.68
CA ASP A 14 11.19 18.22 -14.14
C ASP A 14 10.07 17.38 -14.79
N GLN A 15 8.96 17.10 -14.10
CA GLN A 15 7.84 16.35 -14.66
C GLN A 15 6.57 17.19 -14.68
N PRO A 16 5.85 17.24 -15.81
CA PRO A 16 4.59 17.94 -15.90
C PRO A 16 3.56 17.31 -14.94
N LEU A 17 2.72 18.15 -14.29
CA LEU A 17 1.69 17.69 -13.34
C LEU A 17 0.68 16.78 -14.01
N ALA A 18 0.34 17.08 -15.26
CA ALA A 18 -0.49 16.28 -16.14
C ALA A 18 0.13 16.24 -17.54
N PRO A 19 0.91 15.18 -17.87
CA PRO A 19 1.56 15.05 -19.18
C PRO A 19 0.59 15.09 -20.36
N VAL A 20 -0.60 14.52 -20.18
CA VAL A 20 -1.70 14.55 -21.16
C VAL A 20 -2.99 14.88 -20.44
N PHE A 21 -3.77 15.76 -21.03
CA PHE A 21 -5.10 16.13 -20.58
C PHE A 21 -6.03 16.25 -21.79
N ALA A 22 -7.01 15.35 -21.88
CA ALA A 22 -8.02 15.37 -22.92
C ALA A 22 -9.36 15.80 -22.32
N GLY A 23 -9.97 16.83 -22.90
CA GLY A 23 -11.29 17.32 -22.54
C GLY A 23 -12.22 17.30 -23.71
N LEU A 24 -13.44 16.80 -23.55
CA LEU A 24 -14.50 16.79 -24.52
C LEU A 24 -15.79 17.32 -23.90
N VAL A 25 -16.67 17.88 -24.76
CA VAL A 25 -17.98 18.37 -24.34
C VAL A 25 -19.07 17.58 -25.06
N VAL A 26 -20.03 17.09 -24.27
CA VAL A 26 -21.26 16.47 -24.78
C VAL A 26 -22.45 17.21 -24.21
N THR A 27 -23.34 17.70 -25.08
CA THR A 27 -24.52 18.47 -24.71
C THR A 27 -25.79 17.67 -24.90
N GLY A 28 -26.86 18.06 -24.20
CA GLY A 28 -28.19 17.48 -24.40
C GLY A 28 -28.32 16.04 -23.90
N VAL A 29 -27.54 15.64 -22.88
CA VAL A 29 -27.65 14.30 -22.26
C VAL A 29 -28.89 14.25 -21.36
N ASP A 30 -29.45 13.04 -21.22
CA ASP A 30 -30.54 12.72 -20.32
C ASP A 30 -30.03 11.73 -19.24
N GLY A 31 -29.69 12.29 -18.09
CA GLY A 31 -29.18 11.52 -16.93
C GLY A 31 -30.23 10.64 -16.23
N HIS A 32 -31.52 10.90 -16.50
CA HIS A 32 -32.61 10.10 -15.91
C HIS A 32 -32.80 8.75 -16.62
N ARG A 33 -32.14 8.51 -17.74
CA ARG A 33 -32.19 7.20 -18.40
C ARG A 33 -31.53 6.15 -17.52
N PRO A 34 -32.13 4.94 -17.45
CA PRO A 34 -31.54 3.87 -16.62
C PRO A 34 -30.23 3.36 -17.23
N THR A 35 -29.26 3.07 -16.38
CA THR A 35 -28.05 2.35 -16.79
C THR A 35 -28.44 0.99 -17.40
N PRO A 36 -27.96 0.65 -18.61
CA PRO A 36 -28.24 -0.64 -19.22
C PRO A 36 -27.84 -1.81 -18.31
N ALA A 37 -28.67 -2.86 -18.28
CA ALA A 37 -28.48 -4.00 -17.37
C ALA A 37 -27.09 -4.66 -17.53
N TRP A 38 -26.59 -4.74 -18.76
CA TRP A 38 -25.26 -5.31 -19.03
C TRP A 38 -24.12 -4.48 -18.40
N MET A 39 -24.22 -3.13 -18.41
CA MET A 39 -23.24 -2.24 -17.82
C MET A 39 -23.30 -2.29 -16.29
N ALA A 40 -24.50 -2.16 -15.71
CA ALA A 40 -24.72 -2.26 -14.27
C ALA A 40 -24.23 -3.61 -13.71
N GLN A 41 -24.42 -4.71 -14.43
CA GLN A 41 -23.94 -6.03 -14.03
C GLN A 41 -22.41 -6.11 -14.05
N ARG A 42 -21.74 -5.58 -15.08
CA ARG A 42 -20.28 -5.55 -15.18
C ARG A 42 -19.65 -4.72 -14.05
N LEU A 43 -20.22 -3.53 -13.79
CA LEU A 43 -19.79 -2.68 -12.67
C LEU A 43 -19.92 -3.43 -11.33
N ARG A 44 -21.07 -4.06 -11.08
CA ARG A 44 -21.32 -4.84 -9.87
C ARG A 44 -20.34 -6.00 -9.69
N LEU A 45 -20.03 -6.74 -10.76
CA LEU A 45 -19.06 -7.84 -10.74
C LEU A 45 -17.63 -7.34 -10.45
N ALA A 46 -17.32 -6.12 -10.86
CA ALA A 46 -16.05 -5.46 -10.55
C ALA A 46 -16.04 -4.77 -9.16
N GLY A 47 -17.12 -4.88 -8.36
CA GLY A 47 -17.22 -4.28 -7.04
C GLY A 47 -17.58 -2.78 -7.05
N ILE A 48 -18.00 -2.22 -8.19
CA ILE A 48 -18.41 -0.82 -8.32
C ILE A 48 -19.94 -0.74 -8.23
N ARG A 49 -20.42 0.13 -7.35
CA ARG A 49 -21.86 0.39 -7.20
C ARG A 49 -22.33 1.32 -8.35
N SER A 50 -23.45 0.98 -8.98
CA SER A 50 -24.14 1.85 -9.93
C SER A 50 -24.70 3.07 -9.21
N LEU A 51 -24.46 4.26 -9.77
CA LEU A 51 -24.82 5.57 -9.19
C LEU A 51 -25.67 6.43 -10.12
N GLY A 52 -26.02 5.94 -11.31
CA GLY A 52 -26.72 6.67 -12.35
C GLY A 52 -25.96 6.64 -13.68
N LEU A 53 -26.67 6.77 -14.79
CA LEU A 53 -26.12 6.50 -16.13
C LEU A 53 -24.84 7.27 -16.44
N LEU A 54 -24.81 8.58 -16.14
CA LEU A 54 -23.67 9.43 -16.50
C LEU A 54 -22.39 9.04 -15.74
N ILE A 55 -22.52 8.72 -14.45
CA ILE A 55 -21.40 8.27 -13.60
C ILE A 55 -21.00 6.82 -13.96
N ASP A 56 -21.97 5.98 -14.25
CA ASP A 56 -21.73 4.58 -14.60
C ASP A 56 -20.95 4.44 -15.91
N ILE A 57 -21.19 5.32 -16.88
CA ILE A 57 -20.43 5.37 -18.13
C ILE A 57 -18.95 5.67 -17.84
N THR A 58 -18.63 6.66 -16.99
CA THR A 58 -17.23 6.97 -16.66
C THR A 58 -16.55 5.82 -15.92
N ASN A 59 -17.25 5.21 -14.97
CA ASN A 59 -16.75 4.04 -14.26
C ASN A 59 -16.57 2.81 -15.17
N TYR A 60 -17.47 2.62 -16.12
CA TYR A 60 -17.38 1.53 -17.08
C TYR A 60 -16.14 1.67 -17.98
N VAL A 61 -15.92 2.86 -18.54
CA VAL A 61 -14.74 3.12 -19.40
C VAL A 61 -13.44 3.02 -18.59
N MET A 62 -13.45 3.42 -17.32
CA MET A 62 -12.30 3.19 -16.42
C MET A 62 -11.98 1.68 -16.31
N LEU A 63 -12.98 0.82 -16.24
CA LEU A 63 -12.76 -0.65 -16.22
C LEU A 63 -12.36 -1.21 -17.58
N GLU A 64 -12.96 -0.69 -18.66
CA GLU A 64 -12.73 -1.15 -20.03
C GLU A 64 -11.32 -0.81 -20.52
N LEU A 65 -10.84 0.41 -20.24
CA LEU A 65 -9.58 0.96 -20.78
C LEU A 65 -8.49 1.23 -19.72
N GLY A 66 -8.80 1.02 -18.43
CA GLY A 66 -7.86 1.30 -17.34
C GLY A 66 -7.65 2.79 -17.04
N GLN A 67 -8.36 3.69 -17.74
CA GLN A 67 -8.25 5.14 -17.62
C GLN A 67 -9.35 5.69 -16.70
N PRO A 68 -9.02 6.21 -15.51
CA PRO A 68 -10.00 6.95 -14.71
C PRO A 68 -10.42 8.22 -15.42
N ILE A 69 -11.71 8.49 -15.42
CA ILE A 69 -12.33 9.63 -16.09
C ILE A 69 -13.21 10.36 -15.09
N HIS A 70 -13.21 11.69 -15.15
CA HIS A 70 -14.13 12.50 -14.39
C HIS A 70 -15.07 13.26 -15.31
N GLY A 71 -16.33 13.34 -14.92
CA GLY A 71 -17.34 14.15 -15.61
C GLY A 71 -17.74 15.33 -14.74
N TYR A 72 -17.81 16.49 -15.32
CA TYR A 72 -18.31 17.71 -14.69
C TYR A 72 -19.63 18.14 -15.33
N ASP A 73 -20.51 18.68 -14.53
CA ASP A 73 -21.65 19.45 -15.01
C ASP A 73 -21.12 20.75 -15.63
N LEU A 74 -21.17 20.86 -16.97
CA LEU A 74 -20.60 21.98 -17.72
C LEU A 74 -21.24 23.32 -17.31
N ASP A 75 -22.53 23.32 -17.00
CA ASP A 75 -23.27 24.52 -16.64
C ASP A 75 -22.86 25.07 -15.26
N LYS A 76 -22.26 24.23 -14.43
CA LYS A 76 -21.70 24.62 -13.14
C LYS A 76 -20.25 25.10 -13.23
N LEU A 77 -19.51 24.86 -14.32
CA LEU A 77 -18.16 25.36 -14.52
C LEU A 77 -18.12 26.87 -14.78
N ARG A 78 -17.04 27.52 -14.39
CA ARG A 78 -16.84 28.97 -14.63
C ARG A 78 -15.48 29.20 -15.31
N GLY A 79 -15.54 29.63 -16.55
CA GLY A 79 -14.34 29.93 -17.37
C GLY A 79 -13.58 28.67 -17.78
N GLY A 80 -12.23 28.73 -17.76
CA GLY A 80 -11.38 27.66 -18.23
C GLY A 80 -10.98 26.67 -17.16
N ILE A 81 -10.61 25.46 -17.58
CA ILE A 81 -10.06 24.41 -16.68
C ILE A 81 -8.53 24.53 -16.63
N HIS A 82 -7.97 24.49 -15.41
CA HIS A 82 -6.54 24.56 -15.18
C HIS A 82 -6.09 23.41 -14.28
N VAL A 83 -4.90 22.87 -14.57
CA VAL A 83 -4.22 21.92 -13.69
C VAL A 83 -3.06 22.65 -13.01
N ARG A 84 -3.10 22.74 -11.70
CA ARG A 84 -2.07 23.40 -10.90
C ARG A 84 -1.90 22.76 -9.51
N ARG A 85 -0.87 23.16 -8.80
CA ARG A 85 -0.77 22.84 -7.38
C ARG A 85 -1.67 23.74 -6.53
N ALA A 86 -2.06 23.22 -5.38
CA ALA A 86 -2.81 23.98 -4.39
C ALA A 86 -1.96 25.13 -3.81
N LYS A 87 -2.63 26.23 -3.44
CA LYS A 87 -2.04 27.31 -2.66
C LYS A 87 -2.30 27.07 -1.17
N ALA A 88 -1.43 27.60 -0.31
CA ALA A 88 -1.62 27.50 1.13
C ALA A 88 -2.98 28.10 1.56
N GLY A 89 -3.72 27.37 2.38
CA GLY A 89 -5.04 27.79 2.89
C GLY A 89 -6.21 27.54 1.95
N GLU A 90 -5.99 27.02 0.74
CA GLU A 90 -7.10 26.60 -0.13
C GLU A 90 -7.86 25.42 0.48
N ARG A 91 -9.15 25.39 0.23
CA ARG A 91 -10.06 24.34 0.70
C ARG A 91 -10.94 23.84 -0.44
N LEU A 92 -11.37 22.60 -0.34
CA LEU A 92 -12.28 21.97 -1.29
C LEU A 92 -13.27 21.06 -0.53
N THR A 93 -14.56 21.19 -0.82
CA THR A 93 -15.55 20.20 -0.41
C THR A 93 -15.61 19.13 -1.49
N THR A 94 -15.22 17.91 -1.14
CA THR A 94 -15.15 16.76 -2.04
C THR A 94 -16.49 16.02 -2.13
N LEU A 95 -16.66 15.11 -3.10
CA LEU A 95 -17.88 14.32 -3.35
C LEU A 95 -18.38 13.51 -2.13
N ASP A 96 -17.56 13.31 -1.09
CA ASP A 96 -17.97 12.71 0.19
C ASP A 96 -18.44 13.76 1.22
N SER A 97 -18.76 14.96 0.77
CA SER A 97 -19.26 16.13 1.55
C SER A 97 -18.29 16.57 2.66
N LYS A 98 -17.01 16.25 2.54
CA LYS A 98 -15.99 16.67 3.50
C LYS A 98 -15.24 17.89 3.00
N ASN A 99 -15.20 18.94 3.84
CA ASN A 99 -14.39 20.12 3.57
C ASN A 99 -12.94 19.86 3.97
N ARG A 100 -12.04 19.82 2.97
CA ARG A 100 -10.62 19.47 3.13
C ARG A 100 -9.74 20.69 3.00
N GLU A 101 -8.78 20.83 3.88
CA GLU A 101 -7.67 21.74 3.71
C GLU A 101 -6.64 21.13 2.78
N LEU A 102 -6.26 21.88 1.73
CA LEU A 102 -5.40 21.40 0.67
C LEU A 102 -3.92 21.68 1.00
N SER A 103 -3.07 20.71 0.65
CA SER A 103 -1.61 20.88 0.78
C SER A 103 -1.03 21.46 -0.50
N PRO A 104 -0.03 22.34 -0.44
CA PRO A 104 0.70 22.82 -1.62
C PRO A 104 1.32 21.73 -2.51
N GLU A 105 1.41 20.50 -2.01
CA GLU A 105 1.82 19.34 -2.82
C GLU A 105 0.67 18.69 -3.61
N ASP A 106 -0.58 19.01 -3.30
CA ASP A 106 -1.73 18.44 -4.00
C ASP A 106 -1.86 19.04 -5.40
N ILE A 107 -2.15 18.20 -6.38
CA ILE A 107 -2.51 18.63 -7.74
C ILE A 107 -4.01 18.85 -7.76
N LEU A 108 -4.42 19.98 -8.28
CA LEU A 108 -5.83 20.39 -8.38
C LEU A 108 -6.25 20.52 -9.83
N ILE A 109 -7.52 20.19 -10.04
CA ILE A 109 -8.29 20.72 -11.16
C ILE A 109 -9.01 21.96 -10.65
N THR A 110 -8.89 23.06 -11.37
CA THR A 110 -9.49 24.36 -10.99
C THR A 110 -10.22 24.99 -12.15
N ASP A 111 -11.24 25.75 -11.84
CA ASP A 111 -11.85 26.72 -12.75
C ASP A 111 -11.49 28.16 -12.32
N ASP A 112 -12.12 29.18 -12.91
CA ASP A 112 -11.82 30.59 -12.59
C ASP A 112 -12.23 30.99 -11.17
N ARG A 113 -13.04 30.18 -10.45
CA ARG A 113 -13.39 30.40 -9.02
C ARG A 113 -12.37 29.81 -8.08
N GLY A 114 -11.74 28.71 -8.43
CA GLY A 114 -10.80 27.98 -7.57
C GLY A 114 -10.83 26.46 -7.75
N PRO A 115 -10.48 25.69 -6.69
CA PRO A 115 -10.45 24.25 -6.74
C PRO A 115 -11.83 23.62 -7.02
N ILE A 116 -11.90 22.74 -8.02
CA ILE A 116 -13.09 21.94 -8.34
C ILE A 116 -12.82 20.43 -8.25
N GLY A 117 -11.58 20.01 -7.99
CA GLY A 117 -11.23 18.61 -7.79
C GLY A 117 -9.80 18.43 -7.32
N LEU A 118 -9.58 17.34 -6.55
CA LEU A 118 -8.27 16.75 -6.31
C LEU A 118 -7.94 15.84 -7.49
N ALA A 119 -7.01 16.28 -8.33
CA ALA A 119 -6.63 15.58 -9.56
C ALA A 119 -6.37 14.09 -9.33
N GLY A 120 -6.99 13.24 -10.12
CA GLY A 120 -6.83 11.78 -10.06
C GLY A 120 -7.23 11.12 -8.73
N THR A 121 -7.86 11.86 -7.82
CA THR A 121 -8.22 11.35 -6.49
C THR A 121 -9.72 11.43 -6.23
N MET A 122 -10.28 12.64 -6.20
CA MET A 122 -11.72 12.85 -5.96
C MET A 122 -12.17 14.22 -6.47
N GLY A 123 -13.29 14.27 -7.18
CA GLY A 123 -13.91 15.50 -7.62
C GLY A 123 -14.48 16.35 -6.47
N GLY A 124 -14.80 17.60 -6.79
CA GLY A 124 -15.51 18.52 -5.90
C GLY A 124 -17.03 18.39 -6.03
N GLU A 125 -17.74 18.60 -4.94
CA GLU A 125 -19.19 18.48 -4.85
C GLU A 125 -19.94 19.51 -5.73
N GLU A 126 -19.40 20.73 -5.84
CA GLU A 126 -20.09 21.82 -6.56
C GLU A 126 -20.27 21.58 -8.06
N THR A 127 -19.41 20.78 -8.67
CA THR A 127 -19.39 20.52 -10.11
C THR A 127 -19.77 19.08 -10.47
N GLU A 128 -20.35 18.36 -9.52
CA GLU A 128 -20.75 16.96 -9.64
C GLU A 128 -21.82 16.77 -10.72
N LEU A 129 -21.70 15.64 -11.45
CA LEU A 129 -22.76 15.15 -12.32
C LEU A 129 -23.94 14.66 -11.46
N THR A 130 -25.14 15.06 -11.88
CA THR A 130 -26.40 14.61 -11.28
C THR A 130 -27.31 14.08 -12.38
N ASP A 131 -28.45 13.48 -12.01
CA ASP A 131 -29.46 13.04 -12.99
C ASP A 131 -30.04 14.22 -13.79
N ASP A 132 -29.99 15.44 -13.24
CA ASP A 132 -30.45 16.67 -13.89
C ASP A 132 -29.40 17.33 -14.80
N THR A 133 -28.19 16.81 -14.87
CA THR A 133 -27.13 17.33 -15.74
C THR A 133 -27.49 17.14 -17.21
N VAL A 134 -27.46 18.23 -17.98
CA VAL A 134 -27.76 18.24 -19.41
C VAL A 134 -26.51 18.38 -20.29
N ASN A 135 -25.50 19.06 -19.79
CA ASN A 135 -24.24 19.30 -20.51
C ASN A 135 -23.06 18.79 -19.69
N VAL A 136 -22.24 17.91 -20.29
CA VAL A 136 -21.14 17.25 -19.64
C VAL A 136 -19.81 17.70 -20.20
N PHE A 137 -18.89 18.09 -19.33
CA PHE A 137 -17.46 18.19 -19.64
C PHE A 137 -16.76 16.91 -19.15
N ILE A 138 -16.08 16.22 -20.08
CA ILE A 138 -15.34 14.98 -19.82
C ILE A 138 -13.88 15.34 -19.63
N GLU A 139 -13.32 14.94 -18.47
CA GLU A 139 -11.89 14.99 -18.18
C GLU A 139 -11.30 13.57 -18.30
N SER A 140 -10.32 13.40 -19.18
CA SER A 140 -9.49 12.20 -19.25
C SER A 140 -8.03 12.62 -19.28
N ALA A 141 -7.32 12.37 -18.20
CA ALA A 141 -5.97 12.91 -18.01
C ALA A 141 -5.00 11.88 -17.46
N ASN A 142 -3.72 12.20 -17.55
CA ASN A 142 -2.64 11.46 -16.89
C ASN A 142 -2.00 12.40 -15.86
N PHE A 143 -1.74 11.91 -14.65
CA PHE A 143 -1.19 12.72 -13.56
C PHE A 143 0.09 12.11 -13.01
N ALA A 144 0.94 12.93 -12.37
CA ALA A 144 2.17 12.50 -11.72
C ALA A 144 1.90 11.47 -10.61
N PRO A 145 2.32 10.19 -10.75
CA PRO A 145 1.90 9.08 -9.87
C PRO A 145 2.25 9.31 -8.40
N ILE A 146 3.46 9.81 -8.11
CA ILE A 146 3.92 10.08 -6.74
C ILE A 146 3.07 11.14 -6.06
N SER A 147 2.68 12.19 -6.80
CA SER A 147 1.81 13.24 -6.25
C SER A 147 0.44 12.70 -5.89
N ILE A 148 -0.16 11.87 -6.76
CA ILE A 148 -1.46 11.25 -6.49
C ILE A 148 -1.38 10.30 -5.28
N ALA A 149 -0.34 9.47 -5.20
CA ALA A 149 -0.13 8.59 -4.06
C ALA A 149 -0.03 9.36 -2.72
N ARG A 150 0.70 10.49 -2.71
CA ARG A 150 0.83 11.35 -1.52
C ARG A 150 -0.49 12.02 -1.15
N THR A 151 -1.22 12.55 -2.14
CA THR A 151 -2.53 13.17 -1.95
C THR A 151 -3.54 12.16 -1.39
N ALA A 152 -3.64 10.97 -1.97
CA ALA A 152 -4.55 9.92 -1.51
C ALA A 152 -4.28 9.51 -0.05
N ARG A 153 -3.01 9.38 0.35
CA ARG A 153 -2.63 9.06 1.74
C ARG A 153 -2.92 10.21 2.70
N ARG A 154 -2.56 11.45 2.33
CA ARG A 154 -2.77 12.66 3.14
C ARG A 154 -4.23 12.86 3.48
N HIS A 155 -5.08 12.76 2.49
CA HIS A 155 -6.52 12.97 2.64
C HIS A 155 -7.31 11.71 3.02
N LYS A 156 -6.64 10.55 3.14
CA LYS A 156 -7.26 9.22 3.40
C LYS A 156 -8.34 8.88 2.37
N LEU A 157 -8.01 9.07 1.08
CA LEU A 157 -8.89 8.86 -0.07
C LEU A 157 -8.34 7.77 -1.02
N PRO A 158 -8.36 6.48 -0.63
CA PRO A 158 -7.95 5.39 -1.51
C PRO A 158 -9.07 5.08 -2.53
N SER A 159 -9.26 5.96 -3.52
CA SER A 159 -10.25 5.76 -4.59
C SER A 159 -9.75 4.79 -5.66
N GLU A 160 -10.67 4.26 -6.47
CA GLU A 160 -10.31 3.44 -7.65
C GLU A 160 -9.47 4.21 -8.67
N ALA A 161 -9.70 5.52 -8.78
CA ALA A 161 -8.90 6.41 -9.61
C ALA A 161 -7.48 6.57 -9.04
N SER A 162 -7.34 6.93 -7.75
CA SER A 162 -6.03 7.14 -7.15
C SER A 162 -5.15 5.89 -7.18
N ARG A 163 -5.73 4.70 -7.00
CA ARG A 163 -5.01 3.41 -7.10
C ARG A 163 -4.45 3.14 -8.49
N ARG A 164 -5.17 3.58 -9.56
CA ARG A 164 -4.68 3.44 -10.93
C ARG A 164 -3.60 4.46 -11.21
N PHE A 165 -3.82 5.73 -10.88
CA PHE A 165 -2.84 6.79 -11.13
C PHE A 165 -1.54 6.60 -10.35
N GLU A 166 -1.58 6.14 -9.09
CA GLU A 166 -0.36 5.89 -8.33
C GLU A 166 0.51 4.75 -8.90
N ARG A 167 -0.10 3.81 -9.63
CA ARG A 167 0.61 2.74 -10.36
C ARG A 167 1.09 3.19 -11.74
N GLY A 168 0.55 4.28 -12.26
CA GLY A 168 0.78 4.78 -13.60
C GLY A 168 -0.31 4.34 -14.58
N VAL A 169 -0.99 5.31 -15.16
CA VAL A 169 -1.96 5.12 -16.25
C VAL A 169 -1.26 5.43 -17.57
N ASP A 170 -1.60 4.70 -18.63
CA ASP A 170 -1.07 4.93 -19.97
C ASP A 170 -1.44 6.34 -20.47
N PRO A 171 -0.48 7.25 -20.68
CA PRO A 171 -0.78 8.58 -21.17
C PRO A 171 -1.36 8.59 -22.58
N ALA A 172 -1.13 7.54 -23.37
CA ALA A 172 -1.62 7.44 -24.75
C ALA A 172 -3.11 7.09 -24.82
N VAL A 173 -3.68 6.49 -23.77
CA VAL A 173 -5.08 6.06 -23.77
C VAL A 173 -6.06 7.21 -23.46
N ALA A 174 -5.60 8.29 -22.85
CA ALA A 174 -6.49 9.36 -22.39
C ALA A 174 -7.42 9.95 -23.48
N PRO A 175 -6.96 10.25 -24.71
CA PRO A 175 -7.86 10.73 -25.76
C PRO A 175 -8.89 9.69 -26.20
N ALA A 176 -8.47 8.43 -26.33
CA ALA A 176 -9.36 7.35 -26.74
C ALA A 176 -10.45 7.08 -25.69
N ALA A 177 -10.08 7.16 -24.42
CA ALA A 177 -11.01 6.98 -23.31
C ALA A 177 -12.02 8.14 -23.23
N ALA A 178 -11.60 9.39 -23.44
CA ALA A 178 -12.51 10.53 -23.53
C ALA A 178 -13.52 10.35 -24.69
N ALA A 179 -13.02 9.94 -25.86
CA ALA A 179 -13.87 9.66 -27.01
C ALA A 179 -14.88 8.53 -26.71
N ARG A 180 -14.43 7.46 -26.05
CA ARG A 180 -15.29 6.34 -25.66
C ARG A 180 -16.41 6.74 -24.71
N VAL A 181 -16.13 7.58 -23.72
CA VAL A 181 -17.17 8.16 -22.85
C VAL A 181 -18.16 8.99 -23.66
N ALA A 182 -17.65 9.86 -24.55
CA ALA A 182 -18.51 10.71 -25.40
C ALA A 182 -19.44 9.87 -26.30
N GLU A 183 -18.92 8.78 -26.91
CA GLU A 183 -19.72 7.84 -27.69
C GLU A 183 -20.85 7.21 -26.85
N LEU A 184 -20.53 6.73 -25.66
CA LEU A 184 -21.53 6.12 -24.78
C LEU A 184 -22.56 7.13 -24.27
N LEU A 185 -22.18 8.39 -24.02
CA LEU A 185 -23.12 9.46 -23.68
C LEU A 185 -24.06 9.76 -24.84
N VAL A 186 -23.60 9.73 -26.11
CA VAL A 186 -24.46 9.86 -27.28
C VAL A 186 -25.39 8.67 -27.41
N GLU A 187 -24.86 7.46 -27.34
CA GLU A 187 -25.63 6.23 -27.55
C GLU A 187 -26.68 5.99 -26.46
N LEU A 188 -26.29 6.16 -25.20
CA LEU A 188 -27.12 5.76 -24.05
C LEU A 188 -27.91 6.92 -23.46
N ALA A 189 -27.31 8.10 -23.37
CA ALA A 189 -27.95 9.27 -22.81
C ALA A 189 -28.55 10.26 -23.86
N GLY A 190 -28.35 9.98 -25.16
CA GLY A 190 -28.92 10.81 -26.24
C GLY A 190 -28.21 12.14 -26.50
N GLY A 191 -27.01 12.32 -25.94
CA GLY A 191 -26.24 13.55 -26.10
C GLY A 191 -25.68 13.78 -27.50
N LYS A 192 -25.07 14.96 -27.69
CA LYS A 192 -24.38 15.37 -28.93
C LYS A 192 -22.97 15.82 -28.58
N ILE A 193 -21.97 15.27 -29.28
CA ILE A 193 -20.57 15.70 -29.11
C ILE A 193 -20.42 17.08 -29.77
N GLU A 194 -19.90 18.03 -29.00
CA GLU A 194 -19.60 19.36 -29.51
C GLU A 194 -18.16 19.43 -30.07
N PRO A 195 -17.92 20.25 -31.11
CA PRO A 195 -16.60 20.38 -31.73
C PRO A 195 -15.59 21.17 -30.87
N VAL A 196 -15.88 21.37 -29.61
CA VAL A 196 -15.08 22.09 -28.61
C VAL A 196 -14.39 21.12 -27.69
N GLY A 197 -13.50 20.31 -28.22
CA GLY A 197 -12.63 19.46 -27.44
C GLY A 197 -11.17 19.88 -27.63
N GLN A 198 -10.34 19.60 -26.63
CA GLN A 198 -8.93 19.89 -26.73
C GLN A 198 -8.09 18.80 -26.02
N ILE A 199 -7.00 18.41 -26.68
CA ILE A 199 -5.97 17.59 -26.08
C ILE A 199 -4.77 18.49 -25.82
N ILE A 200 -4.34 18.58 -24.57
CA ILE A 200 -3.18 19.36 -24.14
C ILE A 200 -2.10 18.39 -23.69
N GLY A 201 -0.84 18.70 -24.02
CA GLY A 201 0.30 17.85 -23.74
C GLY A 201 0.55 16.83 -24.85
N SER A 202 1.51 15.98 -24.63
CA SER A 202 1.90 14.92 -25.57
C SER A 202 2.46 13.71 -24.84
N VAL A 203 2.28 12.56 -25.44
CA VAL A 203 2.93 11.33 -24.97
C VAL A 203 4.41 11.43 -25.28
N VAL A 204 5.26 11.43 -24.26
CA VAL A 204 6.70 11.36 -24.44
C VAL A 204 7.08 9.87 -24.58
N PRO A 205 7.78 9.47 -25.67
CA PRO A 205 8.27 8.11 -25.80
C PRO A 205 9.14 7.73 -24.61
N ARG A 206 9.02 6.48 -24.17
CA ARG A 206 9.85 5.94 -23.09
C ARG A 206 11.30 5.83 -23.54
N ASP A 207 12.23 6.00 -22.61
CA ASP A 207 13.65 5.76 -22.86
C ASP A 207 13.91 4.28 -23.15
N GLU A 208 14.91 4.00 -23.99
CA GLU A 208 15.39 2.65 -24.19
C GLU A 208 16.14 2.16 -22.95
N ILE A 209 15.87 0.94 -22.56
CA ILE A 209 16.58 0.23 -21.50
C ILE A 209 17.63 -0.64 -22.17
N ALA A 210 18.91 -0.41 -21.87
CA ALA A 210 20.00 -1.24 -22.32
C ALA A 210 20.18 -2.43 -21.36
N MET A 211 20.18 -3.64 -21.88
CA MET A 211 20.35 -4.88 -21.12
C MET A 211 21.39 -5.77 -21.80
N PRO A 212 22.44 -6.23 -21.10
CA PRO A 212 23.35 -7.25 -21.66
C PRO A 212 22.56 -8.51 -22.05
N ALA A 213 22.81 -9.06 -23.23
CA ALA A 213 22.07 -10.23 -23.71
C ALA A 213 22.24 -11.47 -22.80
N SER A 214 23.37 -11.56 -22.08
CA SER A 214 23.65 -12.62 -21.12
C SER A 214 22.99 -12.41 -19.73
N LEU A 215 22.42 -11.22 -19.45
CA LEU A 215 21.94 -10.87 -18.12
C LEU A 215 20.78 -11.78 -17.65
N PRO A 216 19.78 -12.14 -18.48
CA PRO A 216 18.73 -13.05 -18.08
C PRO A 216 19.27 -14.41 -17.62
N ALA A 217 20.20 -15.00 -18.37
CA ALA A 217 20.83 -16.26 -18.00
C ALA A 217 21.64 -16.16 -16.71
N THR A 218 22.40 -15.07 -16.54
CA THR A 218 23.24 -14.85 -15.36
C THR A 218 22.43 -14.68 -14.09
N LEU A 219 21.32 -13.91 -14.14
CA LEU A 219 20.50 -13.66 -12.96
C LEU A 219 19.58 -14.82 -12.59
N MET A 220 19.00 -15.49 -13.59
CA MET A 220 18.02 -16.55 -13.36
C MET A 220 18.64 -17.95 -13.27
N GLY A 221 19.91 -18.11 -13.68
CA GLY A 221 20.56 -19.41 -13.71
C GLY A 221 20.00 -20.36 -14.78
N VAL A 222 19.35 -19.82 -15.81
CA VAL A 222 18.75 -20.56 -16.92
C VAL A 222 19.34 -20.07 -18.24
N ASP A 223 19.74 -20.99 -19.08
CA ASP A 223 20.16 -20.65 -20.44
C ASP A 223 18.93 -20.40 -21.32
N TYR A 224 18.61 -19.12 -21.51
CA TYR A 224 17.54 -18.69 -22.41
C TYR A 224 18.12 -18.46 -23.81
N GLY A 225 17.46 -18.99 -24.84
CA GLY A 225 17.80 -18.70 -26.23
C GLY A 225 17.64 -17.22 -26.57
N ALA A 226 18.53 -16.66 -27.37
CA ALA A 226 18.46 -15.23 -27.72
C ALA A 226 17.12 -14.84 -28.34
N ASP A 227 16.57 -15.66 -29.22
CA ASP A 227 15.27 -15.41 -29.84
C ASP A 227 14.13 -15.49 -28.82
N GLU A 228 14.20 -16.43 -27.85
CA GLU A 228 13.21 -16.54 -26.77
C GLU A 228 13.14 -15.22 -25.95
N VAL A 229 14.30 -14.64 -25.60
CA VAL A 229 14.39 -13.37 -24.87
C VAL A 229 13.76 -12.23 -25.67
N LEU A 230 14.14 -12.11 -26.97
CA LEU A 230 13.61 -11.06 -27.83
C LEU A 230 12.10 -11.17 -28.03
N ASP A 231 11.59 -12.37 -28.22
CA ASP A 231 10.17 -12.63 -28.42
C ASP A 231 9.36 -12.38 -27.14
N ALA A 232 9.90 -12.75 -25.97
CA ALA A 232 9.29 -12.42 -24.68
C ALA A 232 9.15 -10.90 -24.49
N LEU A 233 10.21 -10.13 -24.78
CA LEU A 233 10.16 -8.67 -24.68
C LEU A 233 9.20 -8.04 -25.70
N ARG A 234 9.13 -8.55 -26.90
CA ARG A 234 8.14 -8.10 -27.92
C ARG A 234 6.72 -8.43 -27.50
N ALA A 235 6.50 -9.59 -26.91
CA ALA A 235 5.16 -10.01 -26.45
C ALA A 235 4.56 -9.07 -25.40
N ILE A 236 5.39 -8.38 -24.60
CA ILE A 236 4.93 -7.37 -23.64
C ILE A 236 4.88 -5.95 -24.22
N GLY A 237 5.05 -5.81 -25.54
CA GLY A 237 4.94 -4.56 -26.26
C GLY A 237 6.22 -3.72 -26.32
N CYS A 238 7.38 -4.27 -25.98
CA CYS A 238 8.64 -3.55 -26.14
C CYS A 238 9.04 -3.48 -27.63
N GLU A 239 9.50 -2.31 -28.07
CA GLU A 239 10.29 -2.19 -29.31
C GLU A 239 11.72 -2.64 -29.01
N VAL A 240 12.18 -3.67 -29.70
CA VAL A 240 13.47 -4.32 -29.38
C VAL A 240 14.44 -4.24 -30.56
N ARG A 241 15.67 -3.81 -30.30
CA ARG A 241 16.79 -3.89 -31.21
C ARG A 241 18.02 -4.48 -30.51
N VAL A 242 18.93 -5.06 -31.28
CA VAL A 242 20.17 -5.65 -30.77
C VAL A 242 21.36 -4.91 -31.41
N ASP A 243 22.35 -4.61 -30.58
CA ASP A 243 23.62 -4.05 -31.03
C ASP A 243 24.78 -4.75 -30.29
N GLY A 244 25.50 -5.58 -31.00
CA GLY A 244 26.51 -6.47 -30.40
C GLY A 244 25.89 -7.39 -29.32
N ASP A 245 26.45 -7.34 -28.13
CA ASP A 245 26.00 -8.14 -26.97
C ASP A 245 24.96 -7.41 -26.12
N THR A 246 24.38 -6.32 -26.61
CA THR A 246 23.38 -5.52 -25.86
C THR A 246 22.02 -5.52 -26.55
N ILE A 247 21.00 -5.81 -25.79
CA ILE A 247 19.60 -5.66 -26.16
C ILE A 247 19.13 -4.29 -25.68
N TYR A 248 18.56 -3.50 -26.58
CA TYR A 248 17.89 -2.25 -26.27
C TYR A 248 16.40 -2.46 -26.42
N ALA A 249 15.67 -2.29 -25.31
CA ALA A 249 14.22 -2.45 -25.28
C ALA A 249 13.57 -1.13 -24.88
N ARG A 250 12.66 -0.62 -25.71
CA ARG A 250 11.82 0.53 -25.40
C ARG A 250 10.46 0.03 -24.91
N PRO A 251 10.11 0.25 -23.63
CA PRO A 251 8.82 -0.17 -23.12
C PRO A 251 7.66 0.54 -23.79
N ALA A 252 6.53 -0.15 -23.93
CA ALA A 252 5.27 0.45 -24.33
C ALA A 252 4.79 1.50 -23.32
N SER A 253 3.95 2.44 -23.77
CA SER A 253 3.43 3.53 -22.93
C SER A 253 2.63 3.05 -21.72
N TRP A 254 2.01 1.87 -21.80
CA TRP A 254 1.22 1.25 -20.73
C TRP A 254 2.05 0.41 -19.73
N ARG A 255 3.39 0.36 -19.89
CA ARG A 255 4.31 -0.34 -18.99
C ARG A 255 5.18 0.63 -18.19
N PRO A 256 4.59 1.44 -17.27
CA PRO A 256 5.34 2.40 -16.46
C PRO A 256 6.32 1.74 -15.48
N ASP A 257 6.13 0.48 -15.19
CA ASP A 257 6.91 -0.38 -14.29
C ASP A 257 8.29 -0.77 -14.86
N LEU A 258 8.42 -0.84 -16.19
CA LEU A 258 9.69 -1.19 -16.82
C LEU A 258 10.61 0.03 -16.86
N THR A 259 11.58 0.08 -15.95
CA THR A 259 12.50 1.22 -15.78
C THR A 259 13.97 0.84 -15.77
N SER A 260 14.27 -0.46 -15.69
CA SER A 260 15.66 -0.98 -15.61
C SER A 260 15.78 -2.35 -16.30
N ASP A 261 17.00 -2.76 -16.55
CA ASP A 261 17.35 -4.06 -17.13
C ASP A 261 16.83 -5.25 -16.31
N VAL A 262 16.89 -5.17 -14.98
CA VAL A 262 16.37 -6.24 -14.11
C VAL A 262 14.85 -6.41 -14.22
N ASN A 263 14.10 -5.33 -14.52
CA ASN A 263 12.67 -5.46 -14.81
C ASN A 263 12.44 -6.24 -16.12
N LEU A 264 13.29 -6.06 -17.13
CA LEU A 264 13.21 -6.83 -18.37
C LEU A 264 13.54 -8.31 -18.14
N VAL A 265 14.53 -8.59 -17.29
CA VAL A 265 14.88 -9.98 -16.92
C VAL A 265 13.73 -10.67 -16.21
N GLU A 266 13.03 -9.98 -15.31
CA GLU A 266 11.87 -10.54 -14.61
C GLU A 266 10.74 -10.89 -15.60
N GLU A 267 10.46 -10.04 -16.57
CA GLU A 267 9.46 -10.31 -17.60
C GLU A 267 9.86 -11.52 -18.49
N VAL A 268 11.12 -11.64 -18.85
CA VAL A 268 11.62 -12.82 -19.60
C VAL A 268 11.38 -14.09 -18.78
N ALA A 269 11.78 -14.11 -17.51
CA ALA A 269 11.62 -15.27 -16.65
C ALA A 269 10.14 -15.63 -16.43
N ARG A 270 9.28 -14.63 -16.23
CA ARG A 270 7.84 -14.81 -16.03
C ARG A 270 7.15 -15.43 -17.26
N LEU A 271 7.54 -15.00 -18.46
CA LEU A 271 6.91 -15.46 -19.70
C LEU A 271 7.47 -16.82 -20.18
N LEU A 272 8.74 -17.11 -19.88
CA LEU A 272 9.41 -18.34 -20.28
C LEU A 272 9.37 -19.44 -19.21
N ASP A 273 8.53 -19.26 -18.19
CA ASP A 273 8.26 -20.19 -17.11
C ASP A 273 9.30 -20.20 -15.97
N PHE A 274 8.87 -19.84 -14.78
CA PHE A 274 9.66 -19.90 -13.55
C PHE A 274 10.11 -21.32 -13.18
N ASP A 275 9.40 -22.37 -13.63
CA ASP A 275 9.78 -23.76 -13.36
C ASP A 275 11.08 -24.17 -14.03
N ARG A 276 11.57 -23.39 -15.02
CA ARG A 276 12.90 -23.55 -15.61
C ARG A 276 14.04 -23.13 -14.66
N ILE A 277 13.74 -22.33 -13.64
CA ILE A 277 14.75 -21.84 -12.70
C ILE A 277 15.11 -22.97 -11.72
N PRO A 278 16.39 -23.37 -11.65
CA PRO A 278 16.79 -24.49 -10.79
C PRO A 278 16.59 -24.14 -9.31
N ALA A 279 15.88 -25.01 -8.59
CA ALA A 279 15.67 -24.88 -7.15
C ALA A 279 16.90 -25.36 -6.35
N GLU A 280 18.01 -24.62 -6.44
CA GLU A 280 19.24 -24.92 -5.72
C GLU A 280 19.24 -24.27 -4.34
N LEU A 281 19.41 -25.07 -3.30
CA LEU A 281 19.56 -24.54 -1.95
C LEU A 281 20.97 -23.95 -1.77
N PRO A 282 21.09 -22.74 -1.22
CA PRO A 282 22.39 -22.17 -0.92
C PRO A 282 23.13 -23.02 0.10
N ILE A 283 24.42 -23.26 -0.19
CA ILE A 283 25.29 -23.98 0.77
C ILE A 283 25.64 -23.03 1.91
N ALA A 284 25.17 -23.36 3.11
CA ALA A 284 25.51 -22.58 4.30
C ALA A 284 27.02 -22.69 4.58
N PRO A 285 27.74 -21.57 4.86
CA PRO A 285 29.13 -21.62 5.26
C PRO A 285 29.32 -22.53 6.48
N ALA A 286 30.19 -23.52 6.38
CA ALA A 286 30.47 -24.43 7.47
C ALA A 286 31.18 -23.69 8.64
N GLY A 287 30.95 -24.15 9.87
CA GLY A 287 31.85 -23.92 10.98
C GLY A 287 31.47 -22.93 12.07
N ARG A 288 30.44 -22.09 11.91
CA ARG A 288 30.05 -21.14 12.97
C ARG A 288 29.06 -21.73 14.00
N GLY A 289 28.15 -22.59 13.55
CA GLY A 289 27.10 -23.16 14.41
C GLY A 289 26.24 -22.09 15.11
N PHE A 290 25.53 -22.49 16.14
CA PHE A 290 24.74 -21.55 16.97
C PHE A 290 25.61 -20.76 17.93
N THR A 291 25.29 -19.50 18.18
CA THR A 291 25.86 -18.73 19.28
C THR A 291 25.51 -19.34 20.63
N ARG A 292 26.20 -18.92 21.71
CA ARG A 292 25.88 -19.37 23.06
C ARG A 292 24.42 -19.06 23.42
N GLU A 293 23.93 -17.87 23.09
CA GLU A 293 22.57 -17.43 23.37
C GLU A 293 21.53 -18.29 22.60
N GLN A 294 21.77 -18.55 21.32
CA GLN A 294 20.89 -19.41 20.52
C GLN A 294 20.81 -20.85 21.09
N ARG A 295 21.94 -21.41 21.54
CA ARG A 295 21.97 -22.74 22.19
C ARG A 295 21.20 -22.73 23.50
N LEU A 296 21.43 -21.72 24.35
CA LEU A 296 20.74 -21.58 25.63
C LEU A 296 19.23 -21.49 25.45
N ARG A 297 18.77 -20.65 24.50
CA ARG A 297 17.35 -20.52 24.19
C ARG A 297 16.71 -21.85 23.79
N ARG A 298 17.39 -22.64 22.94
CA ARG A 298 16.91 -23.96 22.54
C ARG A 298 16.85 -24.91 23.73
N GLN A 299 17.93 -24.98 24.53
CA GLN A 299 17.98 -25.85 25.72
C GLN A 299 16.87 -25.50 26.70
N LEU A 300 16.61 -24.22 26.96
CA LEU A 300 15.52 -23.82 27.85
C LEU A 300 14.15 -24.25 27.31
N ALA A 301 13.88 -24.06 26.02
CA ALA A 301 12.64 -24.53 25.44
C ALA A 301 12.48 -26.06 25.53
N ASP A 302 13.53 -26.82 25.20
CA ASP A 302 13.53 -28.29 25.26
C ASP A 302 13.32 -28.82 26.70
N VAL A 303 13.97 -28.21 27.69
CA VAL A 303 13.81 -28.58 29.10
C VAL A 303 12.39 -28.31 29.58
N LEU A 304 11.85 -27.13 29.32
CA LEU A 304 10.49 -26.77 29.74
C LEU A 304 9.41 -27.63 29.04
N ALA A 305 9.62 -27.95 27.78
CA ALA A 305 8.74 -28.89 27.09
C ALA A 305 8.82 -30.29 27.68
N ALA A 306 10.02 -30.75 28.05
CA ALA A 306 10.23 -32.05 28.70
C ALA A 306 9.59 -32.13 30.10
N THR A 307 9.43 -31.02 30.81
CA THR A 307 8.68 -30.97 32.10
C THR A 307 7.16 -30.92 31.92
N GLY A 308 6.67 -30.96 30.70
CA GLY A 308 5.23 -30.99 30.41
C GLY A 308 4.62 -29.59 30.15
N CYS A 309 5.43 -28.54 30.04
CA CYS A 309 4.93 -27.21 29.66
C CYS A 309 4.78 -27.06 28.14
N THR A 310 3.77 -26.34 27.72
CA THR A 310 3.54 -26.02 26.30
C THR A 310 4.11 -24.64 25.97
N GLU A 311 4.97 -24.56 24.95
CA GLU A 311 5.44 -23.27 24.45
C GLU A 311 4.31 -22.51 23.76
N VAL A 312 4.17 -21.23 24.09
CA VAL A 312 3.20 -20.34 23.49
C VAL A 312 3.91 -19.08 22.97
N MET A 313 3.28 -18.42 22.02
CA MET A 313 3.73 -17.12 21.51
C MET A 313 2.61 -16.10 21.62
N SER A 314 2.91 -14.94 22.18
CA SER A 314 2.01 -13.81 22.21
C SER A 314 2.63 -12.60 21.51
N TYR A 315 1.79 -11.73 20.97
CA TYR A 315 2.26 -10.46 20.43
C TYR A 315 2.82 -9.58 21.56
N PRO A 316 3.87 -8.78 21.29
CA PRO A 316 4.47 -7.92 22.31
C PRO A 316 3.67 -6.64 22.55
N PHE A 317 2.43 -6.56 22.10
CA PHE A 317 1.58 -5.39 22.20
C PHE A 317 0.57 -5.58 23.35
N VAL A 318 0.45 -4.54 24.17
CA VAL A 318 -0.39 -4.56 25.39
C VAL A 318 -1.26 -3.30 25.48
N SER A 319 -2.34 -3.39 26.27
CA SER A 319 -3.24 -2.30 26.53
C SER A 319 -2.68 -1.32 27.59
N ALA A 320 -3.33 -0.17 27.76
CA ALA A 320 -3.02 0.76 28.83
C ALA A 320 -3.28 0.14 30.21
N ASP A 321 -4.31 -0.70 30.34
CA ASP A 321 -4.67 -1.39 31.59
C ASP A 321 -3.64 -2.47 31.93
N ASP A 322 -3.12 -3.19 30.94
CA ASP A 322 -2.01 -4.13 31.13
C ASP A 322 -0.74 -3.41 31.62
N VAL A 323 -0.44 -2.23 31.05
CA VAL A 323 0.69 -1.41 31.49
C VAL A 323 0.49 -0.95 32.94
N ALA A 324 -0.70 -0.50 33.28
CA ALA A 324 -1.02 -0.07 34.67
C ALA A 324 -0.91 -1.21 35.66
N THR A 325 -1.30 -2.43 35.27
CA THR A 325 -1.31 -3.60 36.17
C THR A 325 0.06 -4.26 36.31
N PHE A 326 0.83 -4.33 35.21
CA PHE A 326 2.08 -5.13 35.15
C PHE A 326 3.33 -4.31 34.78
N GLY A 327 3.18 -2.99 34.61
CA GLY A 327 4.03 -2.21 33.73
C GLY A 327 5.35 -1.71 34.27
N ALA A 328 5.55 -1.46 35.54
CA ALA A 328 6.79 -0.88 36.02
C ALA A 328 7.25 -1.52 37.32
N PRO A 329 7.89 -2.68 37.26
CA PRO A 329 8.36 -3.37 38.46
C PRO A 329 9.55 -2.67 39.14
N GLU A 330 10.23 -1.72 38.46
CA GLU A 330 11.43 -1.06 38.94
C GLU A 330 11.30 0.47 38.88
N ALA A 331 11.76 1.17 39.91
CA ALA A 331 11.61 2.62 40.09
C ALA A 331 12.30 3.48 38.98
N ASP A 332 13.24 2.92 38.28
CA ASP A 332 14.05 3.59 37.25
C ASP A 332 13.50 3.38 35.83
N MET A 333 12.42 2.62 35.65
CA MET A 333 11.82 2.39 34.33
C MET A 333 10.83 3.48 33.98
N GLN A 334 10.93 3.96 32.76
CA GLN A 334 9.87 4.77 32.16
C GLN A 334 8.60 3.94 31.95
N PRO A 335 7.43 4.58 31.85
CA PRO A 335 6.20 3.92 31.38
C PRO A 335 6.44 3.22 30.04
N ALA A 336 5.73 2.13 29.77
CA ALA A 336 5.84 1.38 28.52
C ALA A 336 5.79 2.28 27.27
N MET A 337 6.58 1.96 26.26
CA MET A 337 6.63 2.73 25.02
C MET A 337 5.35 2.58 24.23
N LYS A 338 4.77 3.71 23.85
CA LYS A 338 3.61 3.77 22.97
C LYS A 338 4.05 3.87 21.51
N LEU A 339 3.50 3.02 20.65
CA LEU A 339 3.72 3.08 19.21
C LEU A 339 2.96 4.26 18.59
N ALA A 340 3.63 5.02 17.72
CA ALA A 340 3.02 6.14 17.01
C ALA A 340 1.94 5.70 16.00
N ASN A 341 2.10 4.50 15.43
CA ASN A 341 1.26 3.95 14.36
C ASN A 341 0.81 2.51 14.68
N ALA A 342 0.32 2.26 15.90
CA ALA A 342 -0.15 0.93 16.29
C ALA A 342 -1.21 0.42 15.31
N MET A 343 -1.09 -0.86 14.91
CA MET A 343 -2.07 -1.54 14.05
C MET A 343 -3.44 -1.70 14.74
N ASP A 344 -3.41 -1.92 16.05
CA ASP A 344 -4.59 -1.96 16.92
C ASP A 344 -4.46 -0.87 17.99
N ALA A 345 -5.35 0.10 17.94
CA ALA A 345 -5.36 1.24 18.86
C ALA A 345 -5.69 0.85 20.31
N THR A 346 -6.22 -0.34 20.56
CA THR A 346 -6.55 -0.85 21.90
C THR A 346 -5.34 -1.40 22.63
N VAL A 347 -4.29 -1.82 21.90
CA VAL A 347 -3.04 -2.39 22.43
C VAL A 347 -1.80 -1.67 21.87
N PRO A 348 -1.67 -0.35 22.09
CA PRO A 348 -0.65 0.45 21.41
C PRO A 348 0.72 0.45 22.12
N TYR A 349 0.88 -0.27 23.24
CA TYR A 349 2.11 -0.26 24.03
C TYR A 349 2.96 -1.51 23.82
N LEU A 350 4.27 -1.36 23.90
CA LEU A 350 5.20 -2.48 23.93
C LEU A 350 5.28 -3.06 25.36
N ARG A 351 5.19 -4.39 25.48
CA ARG A 351 5.20 -5.09 26.78
C ARG A 351 6.52 -4.92 27.54
N THR A 352 6.44 -4.68 28.83
CA THR A 352 7.57 -4.66 29.76
C THR A 352 7.70 -5.96 30.57
N SER A 353 6.66 -6.81 30.51
CA SER A 353 6.54 -8.10 31.19
C SER A 353 5.95 -9.16 30.26
N MET A 354 6.24 -10.43 30.52
CA MET A 354 5.62 -11.57 29.82
C MET A 354 4.22 -11.91 30.35
N LEU A 355 3.87 -11.43 31.54
CA LEU A 355 2.64 -11.84 32.25
C LEU A 355 1.34 -11.51 31.49
N PRO A 356 1.14 -10.33 30.90
CA PRO A 356 -0.11 -10.03 30.18
C PRO A 356 -0.40 -11.03 29.07
N GLY A 357 0.62 -11.39 28.29
CA GLY A 357 0.50 -12.36 27.20
C GLY A 357 0.13 -13.76 27.71
N LEU A 358 0.84 -14.25 28.72
CA LEU A 358 0.61 -15.57 29.33
C LEU A 358 -0.77 -15.67 29.99
N ILE A 359 -1.20 -14.64 30.74
CA ILE A 359 -2.52 -14.58 31.36
C ILE A 359 -3.61 -14.54 30.28
N GLY A 360 -3.42 -13.77 29.21
CA GLY A 360 -4.33 -13.75 28.07
C GLY A 360 -4.47 -15.13 27.40
N VAL A 361 -3.37 -15.87 27.26
CA VAL A 361 -3.41 -17.27 26.75
C VAL A 361 -4.19 -18.16 27.70
N ALA A 362 -3.91 -18.11 29.00
CA ALA A 362 -4.62 -18.92 30.00
C ALA A 362 -6.12 -18.60 30.03
N HIS A 363 -6.47 -17.33 30.05
CA HIS A 363 -7.87 -16.89 30.04
C HIS A 363 -8.66 -17.44 28.84
N ARG A 364 -8.10 -17.35 27.63
CA ARG A 364 -8.72 -17.90 26.41
C ARG A 364 -8.91 -19.41 26.47
N ASN A 365 -7.97 -20.14 27.06
CA ASN A 365 -8.04 -21.60 27.18
C ASN A 365 -9.04 -22.02 28.25
N VAL A 366 -9.02 -21.38 29.44
CA VAL A 366 -9.99 -21.63 30.51
C VAL A 366 -11.42 -21.36 30.01
N SER A 367 -11.66 -20.28 29.27
CA SER A 367 -12.96 -19.95 28.69
C SER A 367 -13.45 -21.04 27.69
N ARG A 368 -12.56 -21.89 27.19
CA ARG A 368 -12.87 -23.02 26.30
C ARG A 368 -12.90 -24.38 27.03
N GLY A 369 -12.83 -24.36 28.35
CA GLY A 369 -12.89 -25.55 29.18
C GLY A 369 -11.57 -26.26 29.45
N LEU A 370 -10.43 -25.70 29.02
CA LEU A 370 -9.10 -26.20 29.36
C LEU A 370 -8.65 -25.54 30.67
N THR A 371 -8.85 -26.23 31.79
CA THR A 371 -8.63 -25.66 33.12
C THR A 371 -7.24 -25.96 33.71
N ASP A 372 -6.55 -26.97 33.19
CA ASP A 372 -5.24 -27.42 33.63
C ASP A 372 -4.21 -27.00 32.58
N ILE A 373 -3.44 -25.96 32.88
CA ILE A 373 -2.58 -25.26 31.93
C ILE A 373 -1.18 -25.10 32.54
N ALA A 374 -0.19 -25.58 31.80
CA ALA A 374 1.24 -25.31 32.05
C ALA A 374 1.81 -24.75 30.74
N VAL A 375 2.03 -23.45 30.69
CA VAL A 375 2.53 -22.77 29.48
C VAL A 375 3.75 -21.92 29.77
N PHE A 376 4.62 -21.78 28.78
CA PHE A 376 5.75 -20.87 28.84
C PHE A 376 5.94 -20.10 27.52
N GLU A 377 6.62 -18.98 27.60
CA GLU A 377 7.02 -18.18 26.45
C GLU A 377 8.44 -17.67 26.63
N LEU A 378 9.27 -17.84 25.60
CA LEU A 378 10.59 -17.22 25.47
C LEU A 378 10.46 -16.04 24.50
N GLY A 379 10.47 -14.82 25.04
CA GLY A 379 10.22 -13.63 24.24
C GLY A 379 11.02 -12.42 24.68
N ARG A 380 10.90 -11.35 23.91
CA ARG A 380 11.51 -10.06 24.26
C ARG A 380 10.53 -9.22 25.07
N VAL A 381 11.07 -8.50 26.04
CA VAL A 381 10.41 -7.38 26.72
C VAL A 381 11.16 -6.08 26.41
N PHE A 382 10.48 -4.97 26.53
CA PHE A 382 11.03 -3.66 26.19
C PHE A 382 11.20 -2.87 27.49
N ARG A 383 12.43 -2.48 27.81
CA ARG A 383 12.77 -1.83 29.07
C ARG A 383 13.36 -0.44 28.85
N PRO A 384 12.52 0.56 28.56
CA PRO A 384 12.99 1.94 28.40
C PRO A 384 13.63 2.43 29.70
N VAL A 385 14.74 3.17 29.58
CA VAL A 385 15.47 3.75 30.70
C VAL A 385 14.89 5.13 31.02
N ALA A 386 14.72 5.44 32.29
CA ALA A 386 14.20 6.72 32.74
C ALA A 386 15.06 7.89 32.23
N GLY A 387 14.43 8.97 31.77
CA GLY A 387 15.10 10.17 31.28
C GLY A 387 15.71 10.05 29.88
N LYS A 388 15.69 8.85 29.24
CA LYS A 388 16.17 8.68 27.86
C LYS A 388 14.99 8.78 26.87
N GLN A 389 15.15 9.61 25.83
CA GLN A 389 14.22 9.66 24.72
C GLN A 389 14.57 8.57 23.70
N TYR A 390 13.55 7.89 23.19
CA TYR A 390 13.67 6.85 22.18
C TYR A 390 12.96 7.25 20.89
N GLY A 391 13.33 6.64 19.79
CA GLY A 391 12.89 7.00 18.45
C GLY A 391 13.92 7.87 17.74
N VAL A 392 13.60 8.26 16.51
CA VAL A 392 14.45 9.15 15.69
C VAL A 392 13.58 10.24 15.08
N ASP A 393 14.09 11.46 15.06
CA ASP A 393 13.38 12.62 14.51
C ASP A 393 13.49 12.70 12.98
N SER A 394 14.50 12.05 12.40
CA SER A 394 14.71 12.01 10.95
C SER A 394 15.07 10.60 10.48
N LEU A 395 14.54 10.21 9.33
CA LEU A 395 14.92 8.98 8.66
C LEU A 395 16.07 9.25 7.69
N PRO A 396 17.00 8.29 7.51
CA PRO A 396 18.06 8.42 6.52
C PRO A 396 17.47 8.46 5.10
N PRO A 397 18.20 9.03 4.11
CA PRO A 397 17.77 9.02 2.71
C PRO A 397 17.48 7.62 2.20
N VAL A 398 16.47 7.51 1.32
CA VAL A 398 16.14 6.25 0.66
C VAL A 398 17.12 6.02 -0.51
N GLY A 399 17.58 4.78 -0.67
CA GLY A 399 18.44 4.38 -1.77
C GLY A 399 19.95 4.48 -1.50
N GLU A 400 20.35 4.97 -0.33
CA GLU A 400 21.74 5.03 0.09
C GLU A 400 21.94 4.28 1.41
N ARG A 401 23.07 3.58 1.55
CA ARG A 401 23.43 2.98 2.84
C ARG A 401 23.73 4.10 3.83
N PRO A 402 23.06 4.15 5.01
CA PRO A 402 23.39 5.11 6.05
C PRO A 402 24.85 4.95 6.53
N SER A 403 25.47 6.05 6.96
CA SER A 403 26.80 6.00 7.59
C SER A 403 26.75 5.23 8.93
N ASP A 404 27.90 4.81 9.41
CA ASP A 404 27.99 4.06 10.67
C ASP A 404 27.53 4.92 11.87
N GLU A 405 27.71 6.24 11.83
CA GLU A 405 27.21 7.19 12.83
C GLU A 405 25.67 7.24 12.84
N VAL A 406 25.06 7.28 11.65
CA VAL A 406 23.59 7.26 11.53
C VAL A 406 23.04 5.92 12.00
N LEU A 407 23.70 4.80 11.65
CA LEU A 407 23.32 3.48 12.16
C LEU A 407 23.43 3.40 13.68
N ALA A 408 24.48 3.98 14.28
CA ALA A 408 24.63 4.05 15.73
C ALA A 408 23.51 4.86 16.38
N GLN A 409 23.13 6.01 15.82
CA GLN A 409 22.00 6.82 16.29
C GLN A 409 20.66 6.07 16.19
N LEU A 410 20.40 5.39 15.07
CA LEU A 410 19.19 4.57 14.92
C LEU A 410 19.12 3.46 15.96
N ASN A 411 20.23 2.78 16.23
CA ASN A 411 20.31 1.73 17.27
C ASN A 411 20.16 2.30 18.69
N ASP A 412 20.74 3.46 18.98
CA ASP A 412 20.60 4.13 20.29
C ASP A 412 19.17 4.63 20.54
N GLY A 413 18.42 4.90 19.46
CA GLY A 413 17.00 5.23 19.49
C GLY A 413 16.07 4.05 19.85
N LEU A 414 16.61 2.84 20.04
CA LEU A 414 15.84 1.66 20.45
C LEU A 414 15.98 1.40 21.96
N PRO A 415 14.88 1.03 22.67
CA PRO A 415 14.97 0.63 24.05
C PRO A 415 15.71 -0.72 24.19
N PRO A 416 16.32 -1.03 25.34
CA PRO A 416 16.82 -2.36 25.65
C PRO A 416 15.73 -3.42 25.48
N GLN A 417 16.08 -4.53 24.82
CA GLN A 417 15.15 -5.61 24.45
C GLN A 417 15.68 -6.97 24.93
N PRO A 418 15.81 -7.21 26.25
CA PRO A 418 16.28 -8.48 26.76
C PRO A 418 15.29 -9.60 26.46
N HIS A 419 15.81 -10.81 26.27
CA HIS A 419 15.00 -12.02 26.26
C HIS A 419 14.62 -12.43 27.68
N TYR A 420 13.34 -12.67 27.90
CA TYR A 420 12.79 -13.16 29.14
C TYR A 420 12.11 -14.52 28.90
N LEU A 421 12.21 -15.37 29.91
CA LEU A 421 11.38 -16.54 30.06
C LEU A 421 10.22 -16.17 31.00
N GLY A 422 8.99 -16.46 30.60
CA GLY A 422 7.83 -16.44 31.48
C GLY A 422 7.15 -17.81 31.47
N ALA A 423 6.61 -18.23 32.60
CA ALA A 423 5.79 -19.42 32.69
C ALA A 423 4.53 -19.14 33.53
N LEU A 424 3.46 -19.86 33.25
CA LEU A 424 2.18 -19.75 33.94
C LEU A 424 1.61 -21.17 34.15
N LEU A 425 1.29 -21.48 35.38
CA LEU A 425 0.69 -22.73 35.82
C LEU A 425 -0.68 -22.46 36.40
N VAL A 426 -1.72 -23.17 35.94
CA VAL A 426 -3.12 -23.01 36.37
C VAL A 426 -3.76 -24.38 36.50
N GLY A 427 -4.55 -24.60 37.56
CA GLY A 427 -5.36 -25.81 37.74
C GLY A 427 -4.60 -26.95 38.40
N GLU A 428 -4.73 -28.17 37.86
CA GLU A 428 -4.20 -29.40 38.39
C GLU A 428 -2.96 -29.87 37.62
N ARG A 429 -1.91 -30.24 38.36
CA ARG A 429 -0.73 -30.92 37.82
C ARG A 429 -1.04 -32.37 37.44
N ALA A 430 -1.89 -33.00 38.23
CA ALA A 430 -2.38 -34.35 37.98
C ALA A 430 -3.85 -34.43 38.37
N SER A 431 -4.67 -34.88 37.44
CA SER A 431 -6.10 -35.08 37.66
C SER A 431 -6.37 -36.23 38.61
N ALA A 432 -7.53 -36.17 39.30
CA ALA A 432 -7.96 -37.25 40.20
C ALA A 432 -8.07 -38.58 39.45
N GLN A 433 -7.58 -39.67 40.09
CA GLN A 433 -7.66 -41.03 39.61
C GLN A 433 -8.26 -41.95 40.69
N PRO A 434 -8.74 -43.15 40.34
CA PRO A 434 -9.24 -44.08 41.34
C PRO A 434 -8.23 -44.31 42.48
N GLY A 435 -8.62 -43.91 43.70
CA GLY A 435 -7.76 -44.03 44.89
C GLY A 435 -6.71 -42.93 45.07
N VAL A 436 -6.59 -41.97 44.11
CA VAL A 436 -5.62 -40.88 44.18
C VAL A 436 -6.35 -39.53 44.02
N ARG A 437 -6.11 -38.60 44.94
CA ARG A 437 -6.66 -37.24 44.84
C ARG A 437 -5.93 -36.42 43.79
N ALA A 438 -6.63 -35.48 43.19
CA ALA A 438 -6.03 -34.46 42.30
C ALA A 438 -4.91 -33.68 43.03
N VAL A 439 -3.87 -33.35 42.30
CA VAL A 439 -2.74 -32.54 42.79
C VAL A 439 -2.77 -31.22 42.05
N LYS A 440 -3.00 -30.12 42.75
CA LYS A 440 -2.97 -28.77 42.17
C LYS A 440 -1.53 -28.27 41.98
N PHE A 441 -1.34 -27.42 40.98
CA PHE A 441 -0.10 -26.66 40.89
C PHE A 441 0.10 -25.75 42.11
N GLY A 442 1.32 -25.71 42.62
CA GLY A 442 1.74 -24.87 43.72
C GLY A 442 2.97 -24.03 43.37
N TRP A 443 3.42 -23.20 44.31
CA TRP A 443 4.59 -22.36 44.10
C TRP A 443 5.90 -23.21 43.96
N GLN A 444 5.92 -24.41 44.53
CA GLN A 444 7.03 -25.36 44.37
C GLN A 444 7.19 -25.79 42.90
N ASP A 445 6.08 -26.08 42.21
CA ASP A 445 6.09 -26.44 40.80
C ASP A 445 6.64 -25.30 39.95
N ALA A 446 6.29 -24.05 40.30
CA ALA A 446 6.82 -22.87 39.58
C ALA A 446 8.33 -22.68 39.83
N LEU A 447 8.84 -22.95 41.04
CA LEU A 447 10.28 -22.92 41.34
C LEU A 447 11.05 -24.03 40.61
N GLU A 448 10.46 -25.19 40.45
CA GLU A 448 11.07 -26.32 39.74
C GLU A 448 11.33 -25.99 38.25
N LEU A 449 10.51 -25.13 37.65
CA LEU A 449 10.72 -24.68 36.27
C LEU A 449 11.90 -23.70 36.12
N VAL A 450 12.38 -23.09 37.22
CA VAL A 450 13.47 -22.10 37.22
C VAL A 450 14.80 -22.72 37.55
N HIS A 451 14.81 -23.86 38.24
CA HIS A 451 15.99 -24.64 38.65
C HIS A 451 16.30 -25.76 37.68
#